data_e3cc0d95e64dcc554e88bde4bcee0062
#
_entry.id   e3cc0d95e64dcc554e88bde4bcee0062
#
_cell.length_a   1.000
_cell.length_b   1.000
_cell.length_c   1.000
_cell.angle_alpha   90.00
_cell.angle_beta   90.00
_cell.angle_gamma   90.00
#
_symmetry.space_group_name_H-M   'P 1'
#
loop_
_entity.id
_entity.type
_entity.pdbx_description
1 polymer ?
#
loop_
_entity_poly.entity_id
_entity_poly.type
_entity_poly.pdbx_seq_one_letter_code
_entity_poly.pdbx_strand_id
1 'polypeptide(L)'
;MQGRHDYILSQVSDRHWTDVDEGIVDICRMGVHQLFEMRVATHAAVSATVEVARKVIGESRASFVNAILRKVSAKSLEEWLAPVYEMTDPVSRLAIQYSHPEWIVSAYLDLLKDYQRVEEEFAANNVPATPTLVSWPGSSTQEDLVAEGAIATQFSPYGAKFDGAPGSLHLIRHRKAGVQDEGSQLVASVFSQASHSAKMVLDLCAGPGGKAALISHICDVEGRDFVANELSEARATLVKNVIGKFPVWVGDGREISSHGQSFDAIIADVPCTGLGALRRRPEVRWRRTVQDLRALTELQLELADSAIINLNQDGIFGYATCSPHFAETFGQVKMILKKHPELEQIDVTPFLPANLHGAVRDKAMALWTSVHDTDSMFLALFRKDGLR
;
A
#
# COMPACT_ATOMS: atom_id res chain seq x y z
N MET A 1 8.85 3.89 -13.48
CA MET A 1 9.31 5.17 -14.10
C MET A 1 8.56 5.56 -15.39
N GLN A 2 7.33 5.04 -15.59
CA GLN A 2 6.56 5.19 -16.83
C GLN A 2 6.39 6.66 -17.27
N GLY A 3 5.92 7.57 -16.42
CA GLY A 3 5.69 8.98 -16.79
C GLY A 3 6.95 9.72 -17.23
N ARG A 4 8.08 9.46 -16.57
CA ARG A 4 9.39 9.97 -16.98
C ARG A 4 9.80 9.43 -18.36
N HIS A 5 9.59 8.13 -18.59
CA HIS A 5 9.91 7.52 -19.88
C HIS A 5 9.04 8.11 -20.99
N ASP A 6 7.73 8.28 -20.75
CA ASP A 6 6.81 8.87 -21.71
C ASP A 6 7.18 10.31 -22.06
N TYR A 7 7.60 11.11 -21.06
CA TYR A 7 8.11 12.44 -21.30
C TYR A 7 9.34 12.40 -22.24
N ILE A 8 10.36 11.58 -21.94
CA ILE A 8 11.57 11.48 -22.78
C ILE A 8 11.22 11.02 -24.20
N LEU A 9 10.35 10.01 -24.33
CA LEU A 9 9.92 9.48 -25.62
C LEU A 9 9.14 10.51 -26.45
N SER A 10 8.33 11.35 -25.80
CA SER A 10 7.62 12.43 -26.48
C SER A 10 8.55 13.50 -27.07
N GLN A 11 9.74 13.69 -26.48
CA GLN A 11 10.72 14.68 -26.97
C GLN A 11 11.49 14.23 -28.23
N VAL A 12 11.48 12.92 -28.53
CA VAL A 12 12.23 12.35 -29.66
C VAL A 12 11.34 11.86 -30.79
N SER A 13 10.03 11.79 -30.57
CA SER A 13 9.05 11.34 -31.55
C SER A 13 8.53 12.51 -32.39
N ASP A 14 8.51 12.33 -33.69
CA ASP A 14 7.91 13.29 -34.64
C ASP A 14 6.37 13.14 -34.70
N ARG A 15 5.81 12.15 -33.99
CA ARG A 15 4.36 11.89 -33.84
C ARG A 15 3.94 12.18 -32.44
N HIS A 16 2.68 12.52 -32.25
CA HIS A 16 2.12 12.56 -30.89
C HIS A 16 2.22 11.17 -30.26
N TRP A 17 2.82 11.08 -29.06
CA TRP A 17 3.18 9.79 -28.48
C TRP A 17 1.95 8.93 -28.16
N THR A 18 0.80 9.56 -27.91
CA THR A 18 -0.49 8.88 -27.72
C THR A 18 -1.05 8.23 -28.98
N ASP A 19 -0.55 8.58 -30.17
CA ASP A 19 -1.00 8.03 -31.43
C ASP A 19 -0.12 6.85 -31.89
N VAL A 20 0.89 6.51 -31.12
CA VAL A 20 1.80 5.39 -31.38
C VAL A 20 1.16 4.10 -30.88
N ASP A 21 1.30 3.00 -31.65
CA ASP A 21 0.83 1.67 -31.28
C ASP A 21 1.35 1.25 -29.87
N GLU A 22 0.46 0.76 -29.02
CA GLU A 22 0.74 0.46 -27.62
C GLU A 22 1.90 -0.53 -27.44
N GLY A 23 2.00 -1.53 -28.32
CA GLY A 23 3.11 -2.48 -28.28
C GLY A 23 4.47 -1.84 -28.59
N ILE A 24 4.49 -0.79 -29.44
CA ILE A 24 5.70 -0.01 -29.68
C ILE A 24 6.03 0.84 -28.46
N VAL A 25 5.02 1.47 -27.85
CA VAL A 25 5.16 2.31 -26.65
C VAL A 25 5.79 1.50 -25.52
N ASP A 26 5.26 0.31 -25.23
CA ASP A 26 5.73 -0.53 -24.14
C ASP A 26 7.16 -1.03 -24.35
N ILE A 27 7.51 -1.41 -25.59
CA ILE A 27 8.87 -1.81 -25.93
C ILE A 27 9.84 -0.61 -25.82
N CYS A 28 9.44 0.59 -26.27
CA CYS A 28 10.25 1.78 -26.09
C CYS A 28 10.43 2.14 -24.61
N ARG A 29 9.39 2.09 -23.77
CA ARG A 29 9.48 2.28 -22.32
C ARG A 29 10.47 1.31 -21.68
N MET A 30 10.41 0.04 -22.08
CA MET A 30 11.37 -0.97 -21.61
C MET A 30 12.81 -0.63 -22.01
N GLY A 31 13.03 -0.16 -23.25
CA GLY A 31 14.36 0.29 -23.71
C GLY A 31 14.87 1.49 -22.94
N VAL A 32 14.04 2.50 -22.69
CA VAL A 32 14.39 3.69 -21.88
C VAL A 32 14.72 3.28 -20.45
N HIS A 33 13.96 2.34 -19.87
CA HIS A 33 14.23 1.82 -18.54
C HIS A 33 15.61 1.14 -18.46
N GLN A 34 15.96 0.31 -19.44
CA GLN A 34 17.29 -0.32 -19.49
C GLN A 34 18.41 0.70 -19.65
N LEU A 35 18.17 1.77 -20.43
CA LEU A 35 19.17 2.82 -20.65
C LEU A 35 19.48 3.66 -19.40
N PHE A 36 18.48 3.97 -18.58
CA PHE A 36 18.61 4.99 -17.53
C PHE A 36 18.43 4.46 -16.11
N GLU A 37 17.70 3.37 -15.92
CA GLU A 37 17.37 2.86 -14.59
C GLU A 37 18.08 1.54 -14.26
N MET A 38 18.66 0.89 -15.27
CA MET A 38 19.40 -0.36 -15.11
C MET A 38 20.88 -0.17 -15.45
N ARG A 39 21.76 -0.98 -14.85
CA ARG A 39 23.19 -0.94 -15.13
C ARG A 39 23.52 -1.75 -16.40
N VAL A 40 22.90 -1.40 -17.52
CA VAL A 40 23.10 -2.05 -18.82
C VAL A 40 23.87 -1.11 -19.75
N ALA A 41 24.89 -1.62 -20.44
CA ALA A 41 25.60 -0.83 -21.42
C ALA A 41 24.68 -0.38 -22.55
N THR A 42 24.77 0.91 -22.94
CA THR A 42 23.87 1.57 -23.89
C THR A 42 23.62 0.76 -25.17
N HIS A 43 24.68 0.25 -25.81
CA HIS A 43 24.56 -0.53 -27.03
C HIS A 43 23.83 -1.86 -26.81
N ALA A 44 24.01 -2.49 -25.64
CA ALA A 44 23.35 -3.74 -25.29
C ALA A 44 21.85 -3.51 -25.02
N ALA A 45 21.50 -2.43 -24.30
CA ALA A 45 20.11 -2.05 -24.04
C ALA A 45 19.34 -1.82 -25.34
N VAL A 46 19.89 -1.02 -26.24
CA VAL A 46 19.28 -0.75 -27.56
C VAL A 46 19.16 -2.03 -28.38
N SER A 47 20.25 -2.81 -28.52
CA SER A 47 20.27 -4.02 -29.36
C SER A 47 19.27 -5.06 -28.84
N ALA A 48 19.26 -5.36 -27.54
CA ALA A 48 18.36 -6.34 -26.95
C ALA A 48 16.89 -5.92 -27.10
N THR A 49 16.58 -4.63 -26.87
CA THR A 49 15.21 -4.11 -27.03
C THR A 49 14.73 -4.18 -28.48
N VAL A 50 15.59 -3.85 -29.45
CA VAL A 50 15.27 -3.94 -30.87
C VAL A 50 15.08 -5.40 -31.31
N GLU A 51 15.82 -6.34 -30.74
CA GLU A 51 15.62 -7.76 -31.01
C GLU A 51 14.27 -8.27 -30.47
N VAL A 52 13.86 -7.83 -29.27
CA VAL A 52 12.51 -8.09 -28.74
C VAL A 52 11.45 -7.50 -29.67
N ALA A 53 11.61 -6.24 -30.09
CA ALA A 53 10.69 -5.58 -31.03
C ALA A 53 10.54 -6.40 -32.32
N ARG A 54 11.66 -6.85 -32.92
CA ARG A 54 11.65 -7.67 -34.12
C ARG A 54 10.85 -8.94 -33.98
N LYS A 55 11.01 -9.64 -32.86
CA LYS A 55 10.31 -10.90 -32.56
C LYS A 55 8.82 -10.70 -32.25
N VAL A 56 8.45 -9.62 -31.56
CA VAL A 56 7.09 -9.43 -31.03
C VAL A 56 6.20 -8.61 -31.96
N ILE A 57 6.74 -7.53 -32.54
CA ILE A 57 5.95 -6.56 -33.34
C ILE A 57 6.39 -6.46 -34.82
N GLY A 58 7.42 -7.20 -35.23
CA GLY A 58 7.90 -7.33 -36.61
C GLY A 58 8.96 -6.30 -37.02
N GLU A 59 9.65 -6.57 -38.14
CA GLU A 59 10.85 -5.85 -38.58
C GLU A 59 10.62 -4.37 -38.84
N SER A 60 9.51 -4.01 -39.51
CA SER A 60 9.20 -2.61 -39.83
C SER A 60 9.07 -1.74 -38.58
N ARG A 61 8.35 -2.26 -37.52
CA ARG A 61 8.18 -1.55 -36.26
C ARG A 61 9.46 -1.55 -35.42
N ALA A 62 10.27 -2.62 -35.52
CA ALA A 62 11.59 -2.69 -34.85
C ALA A 62 12.55 -1.60 -35.37
N SER A 63 12.48 -1.26 -36.64
CA SER A 63 13.27 -0.16 -37.23
C SER A 63 12.89 1.19 -36.61
N PHE A 64 11.60 1.43 -36.35
CA PHE A 64 11.14 2.63 -35.67
C PHE A 64 11.63 2.66 -34.20
N VAL A 65 11.49 1.55 -33.45
CA VAL A 65 12.01 1.41 -32.07
C VAL A 65 13.52 1.71 -32.03
N ASN A 66 14.30 1.18 -32.97
CA ASN A 66 15.73 1.46 -33.07
C ASN A 66 16.03 2.95 -33.26
N ALA A 67 15.31 3.61 -34.17
CA ALA A 67 15.49 5.04 -34.42
C ALA A 67 15.17 5.89 -33.17
N ILE A 68 14.07 5.59 -32.46
CA ILE A 68 13.70 6.26 -31.22
C ILE A 68 14.76 6.04 -30.15
N LEU A 69 15.14 4.79 -29.85
CA LEU A 69 16.10 4.49 -28.78
C LEU A 69 17.49 5.06 -29.04
N ARG A 70 17.92 5.16 -30.30
CA ARG A 70 19.17 5.85 -30.66
C ARG A 70 19.10 7.35 -30.37
N LYS A 71 17.97 8.03 -30.68
CA LYS A 71 17.78 9.43 -30.31
C LYS A 71 17.78 9.61 -28.79
N VAL A 72 17.10 8.71 -28.05
CA VAL A 72 17.07 8.73 -26.58
C VAL A 72 18.47 8.56 -25.99
N SER A 73 19.24 7.60 -26.49
CA SER A 73 20.57 7.29 -25.98
C SER A 73 21.68 8.32 -26.31
N ALA A 74 21.34 9.34 -27.13
CA ALA A 74 22.28 10.42 -27.47
C ALA A 74 22.48 11.45 -26.33
N LYS A 75 21.63 11.43 -25.30
CA LYS A 75 21.71 12.31 -24.12
C LYS A 75 21.66 11.47 -22.85
N SER A 76 22.23 11.99 -21.78
CA SER A 76 22.09 11.44 -20.43
C SER A 76 20.69 11.69 -19.86
N LEU A 77 20.31 10.97 -18.80
CA LEU A 77 19.06 11.22 -18.09
C LEU A 77 18.98 12.66 -17.56
N GLU A 78 20.08 13.18 -17.04
CA GLU A 78 20.19 14.55 -16.51
C GLU A 78 19.91 15.58 -17.61
N GLU A 79 20.52 15.40 -18.80
CA GLU A 79 20.27 16.29 -19.95
C GLU A 79 18.80 16.25 -20.43
N TRP A 80 18.14 15.07 -20.35
CA TRP A 80 16.72 14.97 -20.67
C TRP A 80 15.83 15.64 -19.64
N LEU A 81 16.22 15.63 -18.36
CA LEU A 81 15.43 16.21 -17.27
C LEU A 81 15.75 17.67 -17.01
N ALA A 82 16.82 18.23 -17.56
CA ALA A 82 17.17 19.64 -17.35
C ALA A 82 16.01 20.62 -17.64
N PRO A 83 15.23 20.47 -18.75
CA PRO A 83 14.07 21.33 -18.96
C PRO A 83 12.95 21.13 -17.95
N VAL A 84 12.85 19.93 -17.34
CA VAL A 84 11.83 19.63 -16.32
C VAL A 84 12.10 20.39 -15.04
N TYR A 85 13.36 20.53 -14.66
CA TYR A 85 13.76 21.28 -13.47
C TYR A 85 13.47 22.78 -13.55
N GLU A 86 13.40 23.31 -14.80
CA GLU A 86 13.06 24.71 -15.05
C GLU A 86 11.53 24.96 -15.16
N MET A 87 10.70 23.92 -15.09
CA MET A 87 9.24 24.06 -15.13
C MET A 87 8.75 24.86 -13.93
N THR A 88 7.91 25.84 -14.17
CA THR A 88 7.29 26.69 -13.13
C THR A 88 6.10 26.02 -12.46
N ASP A 89 5.39 25.12 -13.17
CA ASP A 89 4.30 24.35 -12.60
C ASP A 89 4.83 23.18 -11.76
N PRO A 90 4.62 23.20 -10.42
CA PRO A 90 5.14 22.19 -9.53
C PRO A 90 4.49 20.81 -9.75
N VAL A 91 3.25 20.77 -10.24
CA VAL A 91 2.53 19.51 -10.48
C VAL A 91 3.19 18.74 -11.62
N SER A 92 3.31 19.36 -12.78
CA SER A 92 3.93 18.73 -13.96
C SER A 92 5.40 18.39 -13.70
N ARG A 93 6.14 19.28 -13.00
CA ARG A 93 7.54 19.04 -12.64
C ARG A 93 7.70 17.77 -11.81
N LEU A 94 6.98 17.64 -10.70
CA LEU A 94 7.04 16.47 -9.83
C LEU A 94 6.52 15.21 -10.52
N ALA A 95 5.45 15.33 -11.32
CA ALA A 95 4.87 14.23 -12.06
C ALA A 95 5.89 13.56 -13.00
N ILE A 96 6.67 14.35 -13.71
CA ILE A 96 7.72 13.85 -14.61
C ILE A 96 8.93 13.39 -13.80
N GLN A 97 9.44 14.22 -12.89
CA GLN A 97 10.66 13.97 -12.13
C GLN A 97 10.60 12.68 -11.32
N TYR A 98 9.45 12.41 -10.68
CA TYR A 98 9.24 11.21 -9.84
C TYR A 98 8.30 10.18 -10.45
N SER A 99 7.85 10.41 -11.69
CA SER A 99 7.00 9.45 -12.43
C SER A 99 5.71 9.10 -11.69
N HIS A 100 4.94 10.12 -11.31
CA HIS A 100 3.62 10.00 -10.74
C HIS A 100 2.57 10.68 -11.64
N PRO A 101 1.33 10.18 -11.73
CA PRO A 101 0.23 10.92 -12.36
C PRO A 101 -0.03 12.27 -11.68
N GLU A 102 -0.36 13.30 -12.45
CA GLU A 102 -0.58 14.66 -11.94
C GLU A 102 -1.68 14.75 -10.88
N TRP A 103 -2.72 13.92 -10.97
CA TRP A 103 -3.78 13.90 -9.97
C TRP A 103 -3.28 13.44 -8.59
N ILE A 104 -2.31 12.49 -8.56
CA ILE A 104 -1.65 12.06 -7.32
C ILE A 104 -0.78 13.19 -6.78
N VAL A 105 -0.02 13.84 -7.65
CA VAL A 105 0.83 14.98 -7.24
C VAL A 105 0.00 16.08 -6.61
N SER A 106 -1.10 16.46 -7.27
CA SER A 106 -2.03 17.48 -6.78
C SER A 106 -2.61 17.10 -5.41
N ALA A 107 -3.02 15.83 -5.24
CA ALA A 107 -3.56 15.34 -3.98
C ALA A 107 -2.54 15.40 -2.82
N TYR A 108 -1.29 15.07 -3.07
CA TYR A 108 -0.23 15.14 -2.06
C TYR A 108 0.17 16.59 -1.73
N LEU A 109 0.25 17.47 -2.73
CA LEU A 109 0.48 18.91 -2.51
C LEU A 109 -0.65 19.52 -1.67
N ASP A 110 -1.89 19.14 -1.94
CA ASP A 110 -3.05 19.60 -1.18
C ASP A 110 -3.07 19.08 0.26
N LEU A 111 -2.61 17.86 0.48
CA LEU A 111 -2.60 17.24 1.80
C LEU A 111 -1.46 17.73 2.68
N LEU A 112 -0.25 17.80 2.14
CA LEU A 112 0.96 18.15 2.90
C LEU A 112 1.20 19.65 2.98
N LYS A 113 0.75 20.43 1.98
CA LYS A 113 1.00 21.89 1.86
C LYS A 113 2.48 22.28 1.94
N ASP A 114 3.36 21.33 1.66
CA ASP A 114 4.81 21.46 1.72
C ASP A 114 5.43 20.75 0.53
N TYR A 115 6.02 21.51 -0.38
CA TYR A 115 6.62 21.00 -1.62
C TYR A 115 7.75 20.01 -1.34
N GLN A 116 8.65 20.33 -0.41
CA GLN A 116 9.80 19.51 -0.11
C GLN A 116 9.38 18.15 0.46
N ARG A 117 8.40 18.13 1.34
CA ARG A 117 7.86 16.86 1.88
C ARG A 117 7.20 16.00 0.81
N VAL A 118 6.52 16.60 -0.17
CA VAL A 118 5.96 15.85 -1.31
C VAL A 118 7.08 15.26 -2.16
N GLU A 119 8.15 16.02 -2.39
CA GLU A 119 9.31 15.56 -3.13
C GLU A 119 10.00 14.37 -2.44
N GLU A 120 10.24 14.48 -1.13
CA GLU A 120 10.80 13.41 -0.30
C GLU A 120 9.94 12.14 -0.35
N GLU A 121 8.62 12.27 -0.25
CA GLU A 121 7.69 11.14 -0.30
C GLU A 121 7.69 10.46 -1.67
N PHE A 122 7.73 11.24 -2.76
CA PHE A 122 7.79 10.66 -4.11
C PHE A 122 9.14 10.02 -4.43
N ALA A 123 10.22 10.56 -3.88
CA ALA A 123 11.52 9.92 -3.94
C ALA A 123 11.50 8.57 -3.20
N ALA A 124 10.97 8.53 -1.97
CA ALA A 124 10.84 7.32 -1.17
C ALA A 124 9.96 6.25 -1.85
N ASN A 125 8.86 6.66 -2.50
CA ASN A 125 7.99 5.76 -3.28
C ASN A 125 8.68 5.07 -4.46
N ASN A 126 9.82 5.57 -4.89
CA ASN A 126 10.62 5.02 -5.99
C ASN A 126 11.79 4.16 -5.51
N VAL A 127 12.01 4.06 -4.20
CA VAL A 127 13.03 3.18 -3.62
C VAL A 127 12.39 1.81 -3.30
N PRO A 128 12.90 0.70 -3.85
CA PRO A 128 12.39 -0.62 -3.54
C PRO A 128 12.43 -0.91 -2.04
N ALA A 129 11.35 -1.44 -1.49
CA ALA A 129 11.29 -1.81 -0.09
C ALA A 129 12.11 -3.09 0.17
N THR A 130 12.90 -3.10 1.24
CA THR A 130 13.47 -4.34 1.77
C THR A 130 12.33 -5.21 2.32
N PRO A 131 12.29 -6.52 2.01
CA PRO A 131 11.30 -7.42 2.57
C PRO A 131 11.24 -7.34 4.09
N THR A 132 10.06 -7.11 4.63
CA THR A 132 9.82 -7.08 6.07
C THR A 132 9.06 -8.33 6.48
N LEU A 133 9.55 -9.00 7.50
CA LEU A 133 9.00 -10.21 8.08
C LEU A 133 8.16 -9.85 9.30
N VAL A 134 7.23 -10.72 9.64
CA VAL A 134 6.41 -10.65 10.85
C VAL A 134 6.47 -11.97 11.59
N SER A 135 6.84 -11.96 12.86
CA SER A 135 6.68 -13.11 13.75
C SER A 135 5.21 -13.23 14.18
N TRP A 136 4.73 -14.44 14.32
CA TRP A 136 3.36 -14.69 14.77
C TRP A 136 3.36 -15.12 16.24
N PRO A 137 2.72 -14.34 17.14
CA PRO A 137 2.61 -14.68 18.57
C PRO A 137 2.16 -16.12 18.80
N GLY A 138 2.77 -16.82 19.73
CA GLY A 138 2.53 -18.24 19.99
C GLY A 138 3.27 -19.21 19.04
N SER A 139 3.82 -18.70 17.92
CA SER A 139 4.56 -19.52 16.94
C SER A 139 6.03 -19.13 16.81
N SER A 140 6.34 -17.84 16.91
CA SER A 140 7.71 -17.29 16.89
C SER A 140 7.73 -15.89 17.50
N THR A 141 8.92 -15.38 17.72
CA THR A 141 9.20 -14.02 18.23
C THR A 141 10.04 -13.22 17.24
N GLN A 142 10.20 -11.92 17.49
CA GLN A 142 11.09 -11.07 16.70
C GLN A 142 12.56 -11.56 16.83
N GLU A 143 12.97 -12.00 18.01
CA GLU A 143 14.30 -12.54 18.30
C GLU A 143 14.58 -13.79 17.47
N ASP A 144 13.58 -14.66 17.24
CA ASP A 144 13.73 -15.83 16.38
C ASP A 144 14.02 -15.43 14.91
N LEU A 145 13.37 -14.36 14.42
CA LEU A 145 13.66 -13.80 13.08
C LEU A 145 15.08 -13.22 13.03
N VAL A 146 15.51 -12.53 14.09
CA VAL A 146 16.88 -11.98 14.18
C VAL A 146 17.91 -13.11 14.24
N ALA A 147 17.63 -14.22 14.91
CA ALA A 147 18.50 -15.40 14.96
C ALA A 147 18.66 -16.05 13.56
N GLU A 148 17.70 -15.88 12.65
CA GLU A 148 17.82 -16.30 11.24
C GLU A 148 18.50 -15.24 10.34
N GLY A 149 19.04 -14.15 10.90
CA GLY A 149 19.81 -13.14 10.19
C GLY A 149 19.01 -11.91 9.72
N ALA A 150 17.77 -11.74 10.18
CA ALA A 150 17.02 -10.52 9.95
C ALA A 150 17.40 -9.43 10.97
N ILE A 151 17.05 -8.18 10.69
CA ILE A 151 17.29 -7.02 11.55
C ILE A 151 15.95 -6.55 12.09
N ALA A 152 15.80 -6.45 13.43
CA ALA A 152 14.59 -5.97 14.07
C ALA A 152 14.13 -4.63 13.48
N THR A 153 12.82 -4.48 13.25
CA THR A 153 12.24 -3.20 12.80
C THR A 153 12.21 -2.18 13.92
N GLN A 154 12.02 -0.93 13.56
CA GLN A 154 12.12 0.20 14.50
C GLN A 154 10.89 0.33 15.41
N PHE A 155 9.71 -0.03 14.93
CA PHE A 155 8.45 0.29 15.60
C PHE A 155 7.62 -0.93 15.98
N SER A 156 7.59 -1.95 15.11
CA SER A 156 6.80 -3.15 15.37
C SER A 156 7.56 -4.14 16.26
N PRO A 157 6.99 -4.62 17.38
CA PRO A 157 7.62 -5.65 18.20
C PRO A 157 7.61 -7.05 17.54
N TYR A 158 6.98 -7.19 16.39
CA TYR A 158 6.88 -8.44 15.64
C TYR A 158 7.71 -8.44 14.37
N GLY A 159 8.25 -7.29 13.97
CA GLY A 159 8.83 -7.06 12.65
C GLY A 159 10.34 -7.23 12.58
N ALA A 160 10.83 -7.76 11.45
CA ALA A 160 12.26 -7.74 11.13
C ALA A 160 12.47 -7.58 9.62
N LYS A 161 13.46 -6.76 9.19
CA LYS A 161 13.87 -6.59 7.79
C LYS A 161 14.86 -7.68 7.41
N PHE A 162 14.71 -8.22 6.21
CA PHE A 162 15.58 -9.27 5.70
C PHE A 162 16.07 -8.92 4.28
N ASP A 163 17.38 -8.74 4.15
CA ASP A 163 18.02 -8.51 2.86
C ASP A 163 18.33 -9.85 2.18
N GLY A 164 17.30 -10.46 1.60
CA GLY A 164 17.38 -11.76 0.95
C GLY A 164 15.99 -12.26 0.52
N ALA A 165 15.94 -13.51 0.08
CA ALA A 165 14.69 -14.17 -0.28
C ALA A 165 14.01 -14.71 1.00
N PRO A 166 12.85 -14.19 1.43
CA PRO A 166 12.17 -14.63 2.67
C PRO A 166 11.91 -16.16 2.70
N GLY A 167 11.61 -16.76 1.55
CA GLY A 167 11.40 -18.20 1.43
C GLY A 167 12.64 -19.08 1.75
N SER A 168 13.82 -18.51 1.94
CA SER A 168 15.00 -19.25 2.41
C SER A 168 14.97 -19.51 3.92
N LEU A 169 14.23 -18.73 4.68
CA LEU A 169 14.17 -18.80 6.13
C LEU A 169 13.34 -19.99 6.61
N HIS A 170 13.80 -20.65 7.69
CA HIS A 170 13.11 -21.80 8.29
C HIS A 170 11.74 -21.42 8.83
N LEU A 171 11.62 -20.28 9.54
CA LEU A 171 10.36 -19.83 10.11
C LEU A 171 9.29 -19.57 9.05
N ILE A 172 9.66 -18.99 7.91
CA ILE A 172 8.74 -18.76 6.78
C ILE A 172 8.30 -20.08 6.14
N ARG A 173 9.23 -20.99 5.88
CA ARG A 173 8.93 -22.30 5.27
C ARG A 173 8.02 -23.16 6.13
N HIS A 174 8.14 -23.04 7.45
CA HIS A 174 7.34 -23.80 8.42
C HIS A 174 6.11 -23.03 8.91
N ARG A 175 5.75 -21.91 8.26
CA ARG A 175 4.57 -21.09 8.58
C ARG A 175 4.51 -20.64 10.04
N LYS A 176 5.66 -20.32 10.62
CA LYS A 176 5.79 -19.74 11.97
C LYS A 176 5.90 -18.22 11.94
N ALA A 177 6.19 -17.67 10.78
CA ALA A 177 6.31 -16.24 10.49
C ALA A 177 5.78 -15.96 9.08
N GLY A 178 5.55 -14.68 8.77
CA GLY A 178 5.07 -14.23 7.47
C GLY A 178 5.89 -13.09 6.87
N VAL A 179 5.47 -12.63 5.69
CA VAL A 179 6.00 -11.42 5.06
C VAL A 179 4.92 -10.35 5.13
N GLN A 180 5.19 -9.25 5.82
CA GLN A 180 4.24 -8.16 6.02
C GLN A 180 5.00 -6.85 6.25
N ASP A 181 4.61 -5.76 5.58
CA ASP A 181 5.17 -4.44 5.83
C ASP A 181 4.96 -3.99 7.28
N GLU A 182 5.95 -3.28 7.85
CA GLU A 182 5.91 -2.85 9.26
C GLU A 182 4.71 -1.96 9.57
N GLY A 183 4.34 -1.04 8.66
CA GLY A 183 3.16 -0.19 8.84
C GLY A 183 1.86 -1.00 8.94
N SER A 184 1.76 -2.09 8.16
CA SER A 184 0.62 -3.02 8.23
C SER A 184 0.60 -3.81 9.54
N GLN A 185 1.78 -4.18 10.09
CA GLN A 185 1.90 -4.80 11.42
C GLN A 185 1.46 -3.84 12.53
N LEU A 186 1.85 -2.55 12.43
CA LEU A 186 1.46 -1.52 13.38
C LEU A 186 -0.06 -1.32 13.42
N VAL A 187 -0.73 -1.29 12.25
CA VAL A 187 -2.20 -1.25 12.20
C VAL A 187 -2.81 -2.41 12.99
N ALA A 188 -2.35 -3.64 12.75
CA ALA A 188 -2.86 -4.83 13.42
C ALA A 188 -2.57 -4.81 14.94
N SER A 189 -1.34 -4.43 15.34
CA SER A 189 -0.91 -4.36 16.73
C SER A 189 -1.67 -3.30 17.53
N VAL A 190 -1.76 -2.07 16.99
CA VAL A 190 -2.46 -0.95 17.63
C VAL A 190 -3.95 -1.25 17.80
N PHE A 191 -4.60 -1.81 16.78
CA PHE A 191 -5.98 -2.26 16.88
C PHE A 191 -6.15 -3.34 17.94
N SER A 192 -5.28 -4.36 17.97
CA SER A 192 -5.35 -5.46 18.96
C SER A 192 -5.16 -4.96 20.40
N GLN A 193 -4.26 -4.00 20.62
CA GLN A 193 -4.05 -3.37 21.92
C GLN A 193 -5.26 -2.53 22.35
N ALA A 194 -5.82 -1.71 21.46
CA ALA A 194 -7.00 -0.90 21.75
C ALA A 194 -8.24 -1.74 22.06
N SER A 195 -8.31 -2.94 21.49
CA SER A 195 -9.42 -3.88 21.64
C SER A 195 -9.07 -5.09 22.54
N HIS A 196 -8.09 -4.98 23.43
CA HIS A 196 -7.58 -6.10 24.23
C HIS A 196 -8.65 -6.80 25.10
N SER A 197 -9.69 -6.07 25.52
CA SER A 197 -10.81 -6.60 26.29
C SER A 197 -11.90 -7.28 25.44
N ALA A 198 -11.84 -7.17 24.12
CA ALA A 198 -12.80 -7.78 23.21
C ALA A 198 -12.69 -9.30 23.25
N LYS A 199 -13.82 -9.99 23.36
CA LYS A 199 -13.87 -11.45 23.32
C LYS A 199 -14.06 -11.98 21.90
N MET A 200 -14.85 -11.28 21.09
CA MET A 200 -15.15 -11.64 19.69
C MET A 200 -14.65 -10.54 18.75
N VAL A 201 -13.71 -10.85 17.89
CA VAL A 201 -13.04 -9.94 16.95
C VAL A 201 -13.34 -10.32 15.51
N LEU A 202 -13.62 -9.32 14.65
CA LEU A 202 -13.80 -9.50 13.21
C LEU A 202 -12.77 -8.70 12.42
N ASP A 203 -12.14 -9.33 11.43
CA ASP A 203 -11.51 -8.63 10.30
C ASP A 203 -12.46 -8.66 9.10
N LEU A 204 -13.06 -7.51 8.79
CA LEU A 204 -14.14 -7.39 7.81
C LEU A 204 -13.65 -7.53 6.35
N CYS A 205 -12.38 -7.21 6.08
CA CYS A 205 -11.78 -7.19 4.73
C CYS A 205 -10.41 -7.88 4.75
N ALA A 206 -10.36 -9.12 5.19
CA ALA A 206 -9.15 -9.80 5.66
C ALA A 206 -8.10 -10.10 4.59
N GLY A 207 -8.46 -10.20 3.32
CA GLY A 207 -7.57 -10.69 2.26
C GLY A 207 -6.45 -9.73 1.86
N PRO A 208 -5.27 -10.22 1.59
CA PRO A 208 -4.89 -11.62 1.44
C PRO A 208 -4.45 -12.32 2.76
N GLY A 209 -4.65 -11.72 3.95
CA GLY A 209 -4.39 -12.39 5.22
C GLY A 209 -3.30 -11.77 6.09
N GLY A 210 -2.62 -10.72 5.66
CA GLY A 210 -1.49 -10.16 6.40
C GLY A 210 -1.88 -9.65 7.79
N LYS A 211 -2.86 -8.74 7.89
CA LYS A 211 -3.37 -8.22 9.17
C LYS A 211 -4.15 -9.28 9.94
N ALA A 212 -5.01 -10.02 9.22
CA ALA A 212 -5.78 -11.14 9.79
C ALA A 212 -4.88 -12.16 10.49
N ALA A 213 -3.73 -12.53 9.91
CA ALA A 213 -2.77 -13.45 10.52
C ALA A 213 -2.25 -12.90 11.85
N LEU A 214 -1.73 -11.68 11.89
CA LEU A 214 -1.18 -11.13 13.13
C LEU A 214 -2.26 -10.99 14.21
N ILE A 215 -3.45 -10.45 13.86
CA ILE A 215 -4.56 -10.28 14.81
C ILE A 215 -5.04 -11.64 15.32
N SER A 216 -5.21 -12.64 14.45
CA SER A 216 -5.66 -13.98 14.85
C SER A 216 -4.67 -14.68 15.80
N HIS A 217 -3.37 -14.55 15.54
CA HIS A 217 -2.36 -15.11 16.43
C HIS A 217 -2.31 -14.40 17.79
N ILE A 218 -2.51 -13.07 17.84
CA ILE A 218 -2.68 -12.34 19.11
C ILE A 218 -3.93 -12.84 19.83
N CYS A 219 -5.07 -12.96 19.14
CA CYS A 219 -6.31 -13.48 19.72
C CYS A 219 -6.16 -14.89 20.27
N ASP A 220 -5.44 -15.77 19.56
CA ASP A 220 -5.21 -17.15 20.01
C ASP A 220 -4.43 -17.21 21.32
N VAL A 221 -3.35 -16.44 21.43
CA VAL A 221 -2.53 -16.34 22.66
C VAL A 221 -3.34 -15.76 23.83
N GLU A 222 -4.22 -14.79 23.54
CA GLU A 222 -5.03 -14.11 24.57
C GLU A 222 -6.36 -14.83 24.86
N GLY A 223 -6.65 -15.96 24.18
CA GLY A 223 -7.88 -16.73 24.39
C GLY A 223 -9.14 -16.01 23.90
N ARG A 224 -9.03 -15.19 22.87
CA ARG A 224 -10.12 -14.47 22.22
C ARG A 224 -10.59 -15.21 20.96
N ASP A 225 -11.85 -15.05 20.60
CA ASP A 225 -12.39 -15.55 19.33
C ASP A 225 -12.13 -14.54 18.20
N PHE A 226 -11.88 -15.07 17.02
CA PHE A 226 -11.61 -14.27 15.83
C PHE A 226 -12.36 -14.83 14.62
N VAL A 227 -12.86 -13.95 13.78
CA VAL A 227 -13.46 -14.28 12.46
C VAL A 227 -12.82 -13.39 11.41
N ALA A 228 -12.51 -13.94 10.26
CA ALA A 228 -12.12 -13.20 9.07
C ALA A 228 -13.22 -13.25 8.02
N ASN A 229 -13.52 -12.13 7.36
CA ASN A 229 -14.39 -12.08 6.19
C ASN A 229 -13.60 -11.62 4.96
N GLU A 230 -13.84 -12.24 3.83
CA GLU A 230 -13.23 -11.86 2.54
C GLU A 230 -14.19 -12.10 1.39
N LEU A 231 -14.35 -11.12 0.50
CA LEU A 231 -15.25 -11.17 -0.65
C LEU A 231 -14.85 -12.26 -1.67
N SER A 232 -13.55 -12.42 -1.93
CA SER A 232 -13.02 -13.32 -2.95
C SER A 232 -12.68 -14.69 -2.36
N GLU A 233 -13.29 -15.75 -2.86
CA GLU A 233 -13.01 -17.13 -2.45
C GLU A 233 -11.53 -17.51 -2.58
N ALA A 234 -10.87 -17.06 -3.66
CA ALA A 234 -9.45 -17.30 -3.87
C ALA A 234 -8.59 -16.62 -2.79
N ARG A 235 -8.95 -15.39 -2.39
CA ARG A 235 -8.24 -14.67 -1.32
C ARG A 235 -8.59 -15.22 0.07
N ALA A 236 -9.84 -15.63 0.29
CA ALA A 236 -10.27 -16.29 1.53
C ALA A 236 -9.48 -17.59 1.78
N THR A 237 -9.15 -18.34 0.72
CA THR A 237 -8.27 -19.51 0.81
C THR A 237 -6.87 -19.12 1.32
N LEU A 238 -6.32 -17.98 0.90
CA LEU A 238 -5.04 -17.48 1.41
C LEU A 238 -5.14 -17.09 2.88
N VAL A 239 -6.20 -16.40 3.28
CA VAL A 239 -6.48 -16.05 4.67
C VAL A 239 -6.55 -17.31 5.54
N LYS A 240 -7.32 -18.32 5.13
CA LYS A 240 -7.45 -19.59 5.86
C LYS A 240 -6.12 -20.28 6.12
N ASN A 241 -5.15 -20.14 5.23
CA ASN A 241 -3.83 -20.75 5.38
C ASN A 241 -2.98 -20.12 6.49
N VAL A 242 -3.33 -18.93 7.01
CA VAL A 242 -2.48 -18.16 7.91
C VAL A 242 -3.16 -17.78 9.25
N ILE A 243 -4.48 -17.97 9.39
CA ILE A 243 -5.21 -17.63 10.64
C ILE A 243 -5.46 -18.82 11.57
N GLY A 244 -4.86 -19.98 11.26
CA GLY A 244 -4.94 -21.17 12.12
C GLY A 244 -6.35 -21.76 12.22
N LYS A 245 -6.86 -21.90 13.45
CA LYS A 245 -8.15 -22.55 13.76
C LYS A 245 -9.39 -21.69 13.47
N PHE A 246 -9.21 -20.41 13.25
CA PHE A 246 -10.32 -19.46 13.15
C PHE A 246 -11.09 -19.55 11.83
N PRO A 247 -12.40 -19.27 11.83
CA PRO A 247 -13.23 -19.34 10.64
C PRO A 247 -12.96 -18.19 9.66
N VAL A 248 -13.12 -18.50 8.37
CA VAL A 248 -13.15 -17.51 7.30
C VAL A 248 -14.54 -17.54 6.68
N TRP A 249 -15.21 -16.41 6.68
CA TRP A 249 -16.44 -16.20 5.93
C TRP A 249 -16.11 -15.70 4.53
N VAL A 250 -16.86 -16.18 3.54
CA VAL A 250 -16.72 -15.72 2.15
C VAL A 250 -17.98 -14.98 1.79
N GLY A 251 -17.86 -13.66 1.60
CA GLY A 251 -19.01 -12.82 1.29
C GLY A 251 -18.69 -11.33 1.29
N ASP A 252 -19.69 -10.57 0.85
CA ASP A 252 -19.58 -9.11 0.87
C ASP A 252 -19.62 -8.59 2.32
N GLY A 253 -18.61 -7.84 2.73
CA GLY A 253 -18.53 -7.24 4.06
C GLY A 253 -19.70 -6.30 4.37
N ARG A 254 -20.41 -5.79 3.36
CA ARG A 254 -21.62 -4.98 3.53
C ARG A 254 -22.83 -5.79 4.01
N GLU A 255 -22.79 -7.10 3.83
CA GLU A 255 -23.88 -8.03 4.17
C GLU A 255 -23.59 -8.86 5.43
N ILE A 256 -22.59 -8.46 6.24
CA ILE A 256 -22.12 -9.24 7.40
C ILE A 256 -23.24 -9.51 8.43
N SER A 257 -24.24 -8.64 8.51
CA SER A 257 -25.41 -8.82 9.37
C SER A 257 -26.21 -10.11 9.08
N SER A 258 -26.07 -10.69 7.88
CA SER A 258 -26.72 -11.93 7.48
C SER A 258 -26.27 -13.15 8.31
N HIS A 259 -25.09 -13.05 8.94
CA HIS A 259 -24.58 -14.09 9.85
C HIS A 259 -25.20 -14.04 11.25
N GLY A 260 -26.00 -13.02 11.58
CA GLY A 260 -26.71 -12.91 12.86
C GLY A 260 -25.79 -12.81 14.08
N GLN A 261 -24.54 -12.37 13.88
CA GLN A 261 -23.53 -12.25 14.92
C GLN A 261 -23.07 -10.80 15.06
N SER A 262 -22.84 -10.37 16.29
CA SER A 262 -22.22 -9.07 16.61
C SER A 262 -20.86 -9.27 17.27
N PHE A 263 -20.04 -8.22 17.29
CA PHE A 263 -18.64 -8.29 17.65
C PHE A 263 -18.27 -7.20 18.68
N ASP A 264 -17.31 -7.51 19.54
CA ASP A 264 -16.78 -6.53 20.49
C ASP A 264 -15.70 -5.67 19.86
N ALA A 265 -15.05 -6.15 18.81
CA ALA A 265 -14.13 -5.37 18.01
C ALA A 265 -14.19 -5.76 16.51
N ILE A 266 -14.18 -4.76 15.65
CA ILE A 266 -14.17 -4.94 14.19
C ILE A 266 -13.07 -4.08 13.60
N ILE A 267 -12.18 -4.66 12.80
CA ILE A 267 -11.28 -3.92 11.92
C ILE A 267 -11.77 -4.01 10.48
N ALA A 268 -11.78 -2.89 9.78
CA ALA A 268 -11.96 -2.82 8.34
C ALA A 268 -10.69 -2.22 7.70
N ASP A 269 -9.79 -3.11 7.21
CA ASP A 269 -8.71 -2.71 6.29
C ASP A 269 -9.32 -2.59 4.90
N VAL A 270 -9.93 -1.42 4.64
CA VAL A 270 -10.84 -1.24 3.52
C VAL A 270 -10.13 -1.26 2.16
N PRO A 271 -10.80 -1.74 1.09
CA PRO A 271 -10.31 -1.57 -0.27
C PRO A 271 -10.05 -0.09 -0.55
N CYS A 272 -8.86 0.24 -1.01
CA CYS A 272 -8.43 1.62 -1.25
C CYS A 272 -7.62 1.76 -2.53
N THR A 273 -7.23 2.98 -2.89
CA THR A 273 -6.36 3.22 -4.05
C THR A 273 -5.00 2.54 -3.93
N GLY A 274 -4.51 2.27 -2.71
CA GLY A 274 -3.22 1.63 -2.46
C GLY A 274 -2.02 2.55 -2.68
N LEU A 275 -2.21 3.87 -2.66
CA LEU A 275 -1.15 4.85 -2.90
C LEU A 275 -0.07 4.87 -1.81
N GLY A 276 -0.32 4.26 -0.67
CA GLY A 276 0.67 4.11 0.40
C GLY A 276 1.68 2.98 0.19
N ALA A 277 1.43 2.06 -0.75
CA ALA A 277 2.28 0.90 -1.01
C ALA A 277 3.05 0.98 -2.34
N LEU A 278 3.28 2.18 -2.87
CA LEU A 278 3.85 2.39 -4.22
C LEU A 278 5.28 1.88 -4.36
N ARG A 279 6.07 1.85 -3.30
CA ARG A 279 7.43 1.29 -3.33
C ARG A 279 7.46 -0.22 -3.55
N ARG A 280 6.38 -0.94 -3.18
CA ARG A 280 6.22 -2.38 -3.40
C ARG A 280 5.35 -2.70 -4.61
N ARG A 281 4.44 -1.78 -4.98
CA ARG A 281 3.47 -1.92 -6.06
C ARG A 281 3.45 -0.68 -6.95
N PRO A 282 4.56 -0.36 -7.63
CA PRO A 282 4.71 0.90 -8.39
C PRO A 282 3.70 1.04 -9.54
N GLU A 283 3.19 -0.07 -10.06
CA GLU A 283 2.19 -0.09 -11.14
C GLU A 283 0.84 0.48 -10.72
N VAL A 284 0.52 0.47 -9.43
CA VAL A 284 -0.78 0.93 -8.90
C VAL A 284 -1.03 2.39 -9.26
N ARG A 285 0.01 3.24 -9.23
CA ARG A 285 -0.12 4.68 -9.57
C ARG A 285 -0.65 4.93 -10.98
N TRP A 286 -0.42 4.00 -11.92
CA TRP A 286 -0.87 4.10 -13.31
C TRP A 286 -2.17 3.36 -13.59
N ARG A 287 -2.58 2.46 -12.70
CA ARG A 287 -3.83 1.70 -12.81
C ARG A 287 -5.02 2.38 -12.14
N ARG A 288 -4.76 3.32 -11.22
CA ARG A 288 -5.80 4.04 -10.47
C ARG A 288 -6.11 5.39 -11.12
N THR A 289 -7.37 5.73 -11.09
CA THR A 289 -7.91 6.99 -11.61
C THR A 289 -8.65 7.74 -10.49
N VAL A 290 -8.97 9.02 -10.72
CA VAL A 290 -9.84 9.79 -9.82
C VAL A 290 -11.24 9.18 -9.72
N GLN A 291 -11.71 8.51 -10.78
CA GLN A 291 -12.99 7.82 -10.77
C GLN A 291 -12.97 6.59 -9.85
N ASP A 292 -11.87 5.80 -9.89
CA ASP A 292 -11.68 4.69 -8.93
C ASP A 292 -11.66 5.18 -7.49
N LEU A 293 -10.99 6.31 -7.22
CA LEU A 293 -10.96 6.92 -5.90
C LEU A 293 -12.37 7.22 -5.38
N ARG A 294 -13.25 7.80 -6.22
CA ARG A 294 -14.64 8.10 -5.83
C ARG A 294 -15.42 6.83 -5.51
N ALA A 295 -15.38 5.82 -6.39
CA ALA A 295 -16.06 4.56 -6.17
C ALA A 295 -15.56 3.84 -4.89
N LEU A 296 -14.24 3.88 -4.65
CA LEU A 296 -13.66 3.29 -3.45
C LEU A 296 -14.06 4.03 -2.17
N THR A 297 -14.13 5.36 -2.17
CA THR A 297 -14.55 6.11 -0.99
C THR A 297 -16.03 5.87 -0.63
N GLU A 298 -16.90 5.66 -1.61
CA GLU A 298 -18.29 5.24 -1.39
C GLU A 298 -18.34 3.84 -0.75
N LEU A 299 -17.63 2.86 -1.33
CA LEU A 299 -17.54 1.50 -0.80
C LEU A 299 -16.96 1.46 0.62
N GLN A 300 -15.94 2.27 0.91
CA GLN A 300 -15.32 2.37 2.22
C GLN A 300 -16.32 2.81 3.29
N LEU A 301 -17.18 3.77 2.97
CA LEU A 301 -18.23 4.24 3.89
C LEU A 301 -19.31 3.17 4.10
N GLU A 302 -19.71 2.44 3.04
CA GLU A 302 -20.67 1.33 3.16
C GLU A 302 -20.14 0.19 4.04
N LEU A 303 -18.84 -0.15 3.90
CA LEU A 303 -18.16 -1.15 4.75
C LEU A 303 -18.06 -0.69 6.20
N ALA A 304 -17.75 0.60 6.42
CA ALA A 304 -17.74 1.17 7.77
C ALA A 304 -19.14 1.12 8.41
N ASP A 305 -20.19 1.46 7.66
CA ASP A 305 -21.58 1.36 8.14
C ASP A 305 -21.92 -0.07 8.59
N SER A 306 -21.59 -1.05 7.75
CA SER A 306 -21.81 -2.46 8.06
C SER A 306 -21.06 -2.89 9.33
N ALA A 307 -19.78 -2.48 9.47
CA ALA A 307 -19.00 -2.74 10.68
C ALA A 307 -19.69 -2.16 11.93
N ILE A 308 -20.09 -0.90 11.88
CA ILE A 308 -20.65 -0.17 13.03
C ILE A 308 -22.03 -0.75 13.44
N ILE A 309 -22.85 -1.16 12.48
CA ILE A 309 -24.16 -1.81 12.76
C ILE A 309 -23.94 -3.11 13.55
N ASN A 310 -22.92 -3.90 13.20
CA ASN A 310 -22.64 -5.20 13.82
C ASN A 310 -21.70 -5.11 15.03
N LEU A 311 -21.30 -3.90 15.44
CA LEU A 311 -20.48 -3.66 16.63
C LEU A 311 -21.36 -3.59 17.88
N ASN A 312 -20.94 -4.31 18.93
CA ASN A 312 -21.58 -4.25 20.24
C ASN A 312 -21.41 -2.86 20.89
N GLN A 313 -22.20 -2.60 21.92
CA GLN A 313 -22.01 -1.43 22.79
C GLN A 313 -20.63 -1.50 23.45
N ASP A 314 -19.98 -0.35 23.62
CA ASP A 314 -18.60 -0.20 24.08
C ASP A 314 -17.55 -0.88 23.18
N GLY A 315 -17.97 -1.43 22.04
CA GLY A 315 -17.12 -2.10 21.07
C GLY A 315 -16.17 -1.13 20.35
N ILE A 316 -15.07 -1.66 19.84
CA ILE A 316 -14.02 -0.92 19.14
C ILE A 316 -14.09 -1.16 17.63
N PHE A 317 -14.22 -0.09 16.86
CA PHE A 317 -14.10 -0.11 15.41
C PHE A 317 -12.76 0.47 14.98
N GLY A 318 -11.99 -0.27 14.18
CA GLY A 318 -10.76 0.18 13.52
C GLY A 318 -11.00 0.37 12.03
N TYR A 319 -10.85 1.60 11.55
CA TYR A 319 -10.84 1.93 10.12
C TYR A 319 -9.40 2.10 9.66
N ALA A 320 -8.96 1.27 8.69
CA ALA A 320 -7.60 1.28 8.20
C ALA A 320 -7.54 1.32 6.66
N THR A 321 -6.52 1.99 6.12
CA THR A 321 -6.19 1.99 4.68
C THR A 321 -4.68 2.00 4.44
N CYS A 322 -4.25 1.47 3.28
CA CYS A 322 -2.90 1.68 2.75
C CYS A 322 -2.87 2.81 1.71
N SER A 323 -3.49 3.93 2.04
CA SER A 323 -3.52 5.15 1.24
C SER A 323 -3.38 6.37 2.14
N PRO A 324 -2.52 7.34 1.80
CA PRO A 324 -2.48 8.61 2.52
C PRO A 324 -3.50 9.63 1.99
N HIS A 325 -4.24 9.32 0.92
CA HIS A 325 -5.16 10.27 0.28
C HIS A 325 -6.24 10.77 1.26
N PHE A 326 -6.42 12.09 1.34
CA PHE A 326 -7.35 12.73 2.30
C PHE A 326 -8.77 12.14 2.24
N ALA A 327 -9.30 11.90 1.04
CA ALA A 327 -10.65 11.35 0.86
C ALA A 327 -10.79 9.91 1.37
N GLU A 328 -9.69 9.16 1.48
CA GLU A 328 -9.66 7.78 2.00
C GLU A 328 -9.24 7.71 3.48
N THR A 329 -8.86 8.81 4.10
CA THR A 329 -8.34 8.90 5.47
C THR A 329 -9.17 9.86 6.32
N PHE A 330 -8.67 11.05 6.61
CA PHE A 330 -9.34 12.05 7.45
C PHE A 330 -10.72 12.49 6.90
N GLY A 331 -10.91 12.45 5.59
CA GLY A 331 -12.21 12.66 4.94
C GLY A 331 -13.22 11.60 5.36
N GLN A 332 -12.83 10.32 5.34
CA GLN A 332 -13.69 9.22 5.78
C GLN A 332 -14.00 9.30 7.28
N VAL A 333 -13.00 9.60 8.12
CA VAL A 333 -13.21 9.79 9.56
C VAL A 333 -14.30 10.82 9.82
N LYS A 334 -14.27 11.97 9.12
CA LYS A 334 -15.30 13.01 9.24
C LYS A 334 -16.69 12.52 8.79
N MET A 335 -16.74 11.74 7.71
CA MET A 335 -18.01 11.21 7.20
C MET A 335 -18.58 10.14 8.13
N ILE A 336 -17.75 9.24 8.66
CA ILE A 336 -18.13 8.22 9.65
C ILE A 336 -18.72 8.89 10.90
N LEU A 337 -18.02 9.85 11.52
CA LEU A 337 -18.49 10.54 12.72
C LEU A 337 -19.77 11.36 12.48
N LYS A 338 -19.93 11.93 11.28
CA LYS A 338 -21.14 12.64 10.90
C LYS A 338 -22.35 11.72 10.78
N LYS A 339 -22.13 10.51 10.24
CA LYS A 339 -23.19 9.51 9.97
C LYS A 339 -23.54 8.70 11.21
N HIS A 340 -22.58 8.46 12.08
CA HIS A 340 -22.66 7.65 13.28
C HIS A 340 -22.33 8.50 14.53
N PRO A 341 -23.26 9.32 15.01
CA PRO A 341 -23.04 10.18 16.17
C PRO A 341 -22.88 9.40 17.48
N GLU A 342 -23.20 8.11 17.50
CA GLU A 342 -22.95 7.18 18.60
C GLU A 342 -21.49 6.76 18.72
N LEU A 343 -20.62 7.17 17.80
CA LEU A 343 -19.19 6.87 17.85
C LEU A 343 -18.39 8.02 18.46
N GLU A 344 -17.45 7.65 19.33
CA GLU A 344 -16.37 8.53 19.76
C GLU A 344 -15.05 8.11 19.12
N GLN A 345 -14.31 9.04 18.50
CA GLN A 345 -12.96 8.76 18.02
C GLN A 345 -11.98 8.68 19.18
N ILE A 346 -11.30 7.54 19.31
CA ILE A 346 -10.27 7.26 20.31
C ILE A 346 -8.92 7.79 19.83
N ASP A 347 -8.15 8.39 20.73
CA ASP A 347 -6.75 8.74 20.46
C ASP A 347 -5.89 7.47 20.40
N VAL A 348 -5.18 7.27 19.29
CA VAL A 348 -4.31 6.10 19.10
C VAL A 348 -2.98 6.21 19.86
N THR A 349 -2.60 7.40 20.33
CA THR A 349 -1.31 7.65 20.99
C THR A 349 -0.95 6.67 22.11
N PRO A 350 -1.88 6.28 23.03
CA PRO A 350 -1.56 5.34 24.10
C PRO A 350 -1.19 3.93 23.64
N PHE A 351 -1.54 3.56 22.41
CA PHE A 351 -1.31 2.23 21.85
C PHE A 351 -0.09 2.17 20.92
N LEU A 352 0.59 3.30 20.74
CA LEU A 352 1.78 3.42 19.89
C LEU A 352 3.05 3.39 20.74
N PRO A 353 4.16 2.84 20.20
CA PRO A 353 5.46 3.03 20.82
C PRO A 353 5.83 4.52 20.85
N ALA A 354 6.53 4.97 21.90
CA ALA A 354 6.81 6.38 22.16
C ALA A 354 7.53 7.08 20.99
N ASN A 355 8.42 6.38 20.29
CA ASN A 355 9.13 6.88 19.12
C ASN A 355 8.25 7.05 17.86
N LEU A 356 6.98 6.66 17.92
CA LEU A 356 6.00 6.78 16.84
C LEU A 356 4.88 7.80 17.16
N HIS A 357 4.90 8.47 18.32
CA HIS A 357 3.89 9.46 18.67
C HIS A 357 3.81 10.63 17.68
N GLY A 358 4.92 10.93 16.97
CA GLY A 358 4.93 11.92 15.88
C GLY A 358 4.11 11.54 14.63
N ALA A 359 3.69 10.29 14.51
CA ALA A 359 2.82 9.82 13.44
C ALA A 359 1.32 10.07 13.72
N VAL A 360 0.97 10.61 14.89
CA VAL A 360 -0.43 10.88 15.26
C VAL A 360 -0.86 12.25 14.74
N ARG A 361 -1.98 12.27 14.02
CA ARG A 361 -2.66 13.48 13.59
C ARG A 361 -4.16 13.31 13.76
N ASP A 362 -4.83 14.28 14.37
CA ASP A 362 -6.28 14.25 14.61
C ASP A 362 -6.72 12.91 15.24
N LYS A 363 -6.02 12.46 16.29
CA LYS A 363 -6.23 11.19 17.01
C LYS A 363 -5.99 9.90 16.19
N ALA A 364 -5.63 9.99 14.92
CA ALA A 364 -5.37 8.84 14.05
C ALA A 364 -3.87 8.64 13.80
N MET A 365 -3.43 7.40 13.59
CA MET A 365 -2.10 7.08 13.09
C MET A 365 -2.05 7.32 11.58
N ALA A 366 -1.07 8.10 11.12
CA ALA A 366 -0.79 8.35 9.71
C ALA A 366 0.71 8.18 9.44
N LEU A 367 1.08 7.05 8.86
CA LEU A 367 2.45 6.74 8.50
C LEU A 367 2.78 7.27 7.09
N TRP A 368 4.04 7.66 6.91
CA TRP A 368 4.58 8.18 5.66
C TRP A 368 5.83 7.41 5.27
N THR A 369 5.97 7.04 4.00
CA THR A 369 7.08 6.23 3.51
C THR A 369 8.42 6.94 3.72
N SER A 370 8.49 8.24 3.44
CA SER A 370 9.70 9.05 3.59
C SER A 370 10.16 9.25 5.04
N VAL A 371 9.23 9.16 6.00
CA VAL A 371 9.50 9.45 7.42
C VAL A 371 9.73 8.17 8.22
N HIS A 372 8.93 7.13 7.96
CA HIS A 372 8.89 5.94 8.80
C HIS A 372 9.53 4.71 8.15
N ASP A 373 9.90 4.80 6.86
CA ASP A 373 10.43 3.68 6.06
C ASP A 373 9.49 2.44 6.05
N THR A 374 8.17 2.70 6.10
CA THR A 374 7.08 1.74 5.99
C THR A 374 6.20 2.07 4.79
N ASP A 375 5.23 1.24 4.46
CA ASP A 375 4.11 1.71 3.64
C ASP A 375 3.37 2.85 4.36
N SER A 376 2.82 3.79 3.60
CA SER A 376 1.98 4.85 4.17
C SER A 376 0.64 4.24 4.57
N MET A 377 0.49 3.97 5.86
CA MET A 377 -0.70 3.38 6.46
C MET A 377 -1.46 4.41 7.29
N PHE A 378 -2.77 4.26 7.32
CA PHE A 378 -3.67 5.04 8.14
C PHE A 378 -4.51 4.13 9.04
N LEU A 379 -4.70 4.52 10.31
CA LEU A 379 -5.61 3.86 11.24
C LEU A 379 -6.31 4.90 12.11
N ALA A 380 -7.64 4.89 12.10
CA ALA A 380 -8.49 5.59 13.06
C ALA A 380 -9.27 4.56 13.90
N LEU A 381 -9.37 4.82 15.18
CA LEU A 381 -10.10 3.99 16.14
C LEU A 381 -11.33 4.73 16.65
N PHE A 382 -12.41 3.98 16.81
CA PHE A 382 -13.67 4.50 17.34
C PHE A 382 -14.22 3.56 18.41
N ARG A 383 -14.90 4.14 19.42
CA ARG A 383 -15.71 3.40 20.40
C ARG A 383 -17.17 3.70 20.13
N LYS A 384 -18.01 2.67 20.17
CA LYS A 384 -19.46 2.83 20.10
C LYS A 384 -19.98 3.09 21.51
N ASP A 385 -20.33 4.36 21.79
CA ASP A 385 -20.89 4.72 23.08
C ASP A 385 -22.27 4.08 23.29
N GLY A 386 -22.49 3.59 24.52
CA GLY A 386 -23.83 3.25 24.95
C GLY A 386 -24.73 4.49 24.88
N LEU A 387 -25.93 4.33 24.34
CA LEU A 387 -26.93 5.40 24.32
C LEU A 387 -26.97 6.08 25.71
N ARG A 388 -26.50 7.33 25.79
CA ARG A 388 -26.73 8.19 26.95
C ARG A 388 -28.19 8.62 27.02
#